data_6926c67840602ebc23ea7d782c071dac
#
_entry.id   6926c67840602ebc23ea7d782c071dac
#
_cell.length_a   1.000
_cell.length_b   1.000
_cell.length_c   1.000
_cell.angle_alpha   90.00
_cell.angle_beta   90.00
_cell.angle_gamma   90.00
#
_symmetry.space_group_name_H-M   'P 1'
#
loop_
_entity.id
_entity.type
_entity.pdbx_description
1 polymer ?
#
loop_
_entity_poly.entity_id
_entity_poly.type
_entity_poly.pdbx_seq_one_letter_code
_entity_poly.pdbx_strand_id
1 'polypeptide(L)'
;MEQLKQLATKFPEQFVHTKGFGDYIQHSVIRQRLLSVLGAYSTDIVETIFDDGIITGVILKLTCEIDGKVVSVVEAGDVENPTNWKTNGARMKDAMSDAIKRCAMSLGCGLHLWSTIKLDNGSIQDEYFLDKQLDKLNADDK
;
A
#
# COMPACT_ATOMS: atom_id res chain seq x y z
N MET A 1 3.42 -14.27 -9.87
CA MET A 1 3.92 -13.11 -10.66
C MET A 1 2.79 -12.32 -11.33
N GLU A 2 1.81 -12.99 -11.89
CA GLU A 2 0.69 -12.30 -12.54
C GLU A 2 -0.10 -11.40 -11.59
N GLN A 3 -0.42 -11.90 -10.40
CA GLN A 3 -1.11 -11.11 -9.38
C GLN A 3 -0.32 -9.86 -8.98
N LEU A 4 1.00 -9.98 -8.80
CA LEU A 4 1.84 -8.83 -8.47
C LEU A 4 1.87 -7.80 -9.60
N LYS A 5 1.89 -8.24 -10.85
CA LYS A 5 1.80 -7.35 -12.01
C LYS A 5 0.47 -6.61 -12.05
N GLN A 6 -0.63 -7.33 -11.77
CA GLN A 6 -1.96 -6.73 -11.72
C GLN A 6 -2.08 -5.72 -10.58
N LEU A 7 -1.52 -6.01 -9.40
CA LEU A 7 -1.51 -5.07 -8.29
C LEU A 7 -0.74 -3.80 -8.64
N ALA A 8 0.39 -3.93 -9.33
CA ALA A 8 1.27 -2.81 -9.67
C ALA A 8 0.79 -2.00 -10.88
N THR A 9 -0.25 -2.43 -11.59
CA THR A 9 -0.77 -1.72 -12.76
C THR A 9 -1.20 -0.30 -12.37
N LYS A 10 -0.86 0.68 -13.21
CA LYS A 10 -1.26 2.07 -13.00
C LYS A 10 -2.77 2.18 -12.83
N PHE A 11 -3.19 3.03 -11.90
CA PHE A 11 -4.58 3.39 -11.78
C PHE A 11 -4.97 4.38 -12.89
N PRO A 12 -6.21 4.28 -13.42
CA PRO A 12 -6.71 5.30 -14.34
C PRO A 12 -6.63 6.69 -13.72
N GLU A 13 -6.26 7.69 -14.50
CA GLU A 13 -6.08 9.07 -14.03
C GLU A 13 -7.30 9.63 -13.31
N GLN A 14 -8.49 9.20 -13.71
CA GLN A 14 -9.74 9.64 -13.07
C GLN A 14 -9.83 9.29 -11.58
N PHE A 15 -9.07 8.29 -11.11
CA PHE A 15 -9.03 7.89 -9.70
C PHE A 15 -7.85 8.48 -8.95
N VAL A 16 -6.97 9.21 -9.63
CA VAL A 16 -5.80 9.84 -9.03
C VAL A 16 -6.14 11.27 -8.69
N HIS A 17 -6.04 11.62 -7.42
CA HIS A 17 -6.27 12.97 -6.93
C HIS A 17 -4.95 13.62 -6.56
N THR A 18 -4.84 14.94 -6.77
CA THR A 18 -3.65 15.69 -6.42
C THR A 18 -3.94 16.59 -5.23
N LYS A 19 -3.15 16.43 -4.17
CA LYS A 19 -3.08 17.37 -3.05
C LYS A 19 -1.73 18.05 -3.06
N GLY A 20 -1.56 19.09 -2.25
CA GLY A 20 -0.38 19.94 -2.23
C GLY A 20 0.98 19.23 -2.09
N PHE A 21 1.02 17.97 -1.66
CA PHE A 21 2.24 17.18 -1.50
C PHE A 21 2.37 16.02 -2.49
N GLY A 22 1.44 15.86 -3.44
CA GLY A 22 1.52 14.81 -4.44
C GLY A 22 0.21 14.11 -4.72
N ASP A 23 0.30 13.03 -5.47
CA ASP A 23 -0.85 12.25 -5.92
C ASP A 23 -1.29 11.23 -4.87
N TYR A 24 -2.59 11.00 -4.79
CA TYR A 24 -3.14 9.97 -3.90
C TYR A 24 -4.36 9.29 -4.54
N ILE A 25 -4.68 8.10 -4.01
CA ILE A 25 -5.86 7.34 -4.39
C ILE A 25 -6.67 7.06 -3.13
N GLN A 26 -7.98 7.16 -3.22
CA GLN A 26 -8.88 6.85 -2.11
C GLN A 26 -8.74 5.38 -1.70
N HIS A 27 -8.86 5.11 -0.40
CA HIS A 27 -8.70 3.76 0.13
C HIS A 27 -9.69 2.76 -0.46
N SER A 28 -10.90 3.21 -0.83
CA SER A 28 -11.91 2.34 -1.46
C SER A 28 -11.46 1.82 -2.82
N VAL A 29 -10.75 2.62 -3.60
CA VAL A 29 -10.21 2.21 -4.90
C VAL A 29 -9.08 1.21 -4.72
N ILE A 30 -8.21 1.44 -3.73
CA ILE A 30 -7.15 0.50 -3.35
C ILE A 30 -7.75 -0.84 -2.93
N ARG A 31 -8.74 -0.82 -2.03
CA ARG A 31 -9.41 -2.04 -1.56
C ARG A 31 -10.07 -2.81 -2.71
N GLN A 32 -10.67 -2.10 -3.65
CA GLN A 32 -11.29 -2.72 -4.81
C GLN A 32 -10.26 -3.44 -5.69
N ARG A 33 -9.08 -2.82 -5.88
CA ARG A 33 -7.97 -3.47 -6.59
C ARG A 33 -7.51 -4.73 -5.84
N LEU A 34 -7.36 -4.66 -4.53
CA LEU A 34 -6.97 -5.81 -3.71
C LEU A 34 -7.97 -6.96 -3.85
N LEU A 35 -9.26 -6.66 -3.75
CA LEU A 35 -10.32 -7.67 -3.90
C LEU A 35 -10.32 -8.28 -5.31
N SER A 36 -10.14 -7.47 -6.34
CA SER A 36 -10.15 -7.93 -7.73
C SER A 36 -8.99 -8.88 -8.04
N VAL A 37 -7.83 -8.62 -7.46
CA VAL A 37 -6.60 -9.38 -7.77
C VAL A 37 -6.40 -10.53 -6.80
N LEU A 38 -6.60 -10.28 -5.51
CA LEU A 38 -6.29 -11.26 -4.45
C LEU A 38 -7.49 -12.13 -4.07
N GLY A 39 -8.70 -11.70 -4.42
CA GLY A 39 -9.90 -12.26 -3.83
C GLY A 39 -10.02 -11.81 -2.37
N ALA A 40 -10.57 -12.66 -1.51
CA ALA A 40 -10.68 -12.34 -0.10
C ALA A 40 -9.29 -12.27 0.54
N TYR A 41 -9.08 -11.23 1.31
CA TYR A 41 -7.88 -11.06 2.13
C TYR A 41 -8.31 -10.76 3.56
N SER A 42 -7.41 -10.94 4.53
CA SER A 42 -7.70 -10.64 5.93
C SER A 42 -6.78 -9.55 6.46
N THR A 43 -7.30 -8.81 7.44
CA THR A 43 -6.54 -7.81 8.17
C THR A 43 -6.66 -8.08 9.65
N ASP A 44 -5.54 -7.95 10.37
CA ASP A 44 -5.46 -8.10 11.81
C ASP A 44 -4.77 -6.89 12.41
N ILE A 45 -5.30 -6.39 13.52
CA ILE A 45 -4.66 -5.33 14.27
C ILE A 45 -3.62 -5.96 15.17
N VAL A 46 -2.35 -5.63 14.93
CA VAL A 46 -1.22 -6.09 15.74
C VAL A 46 -1.10 -5.24 17.00
N GLU A 47 -1.23 -3.93 16.84
CA GLU A 47 -1.11 -2.97 17.94
C GLU A 47 -1.90 -1.71 17.61
N THR A 48 -2.53 -1.13 18.64
CA THR A 48 -3.16 0.18 18.57
C THR A 48 -2.28 1.16 19.34
N ILE A 49 -1.95 2.28 18.70
CA ILE A 49 -1.07 3.30 19.28
C ILE A 49 -1.92 4.42 19.86
N PHE A 50 -1.71 4.72 21.14
CA PHE A 50 -2.42 5.78 21.86
C PHE A 50 -1.46 6.87 22.28
N ASP A 51 -1.97 8.10 22.29
CA ASP A 51 -1.34 9.24 22.93
C ASP A 51 -2.38 9.95 23.78
N ASP A 52 -2.18 9.91 25.09
CA ASP A 52 -3.09 10.47 26.09
C ASP A 52 -4.55 10.02 25.89
N GLY A 53 -4.75 8.72 25.72
CA GLY A 53 -6.07 8.10 25.55
C GLY A 53 -6.70 8.28 24.17
N ILE A 54 -5.99 8.97 23.25
CA ILE A 54 -6.46 9.20 21.89
C ILE A 54 -5.68 8.28 20.94
N ILE A 55 -6.41 7.58 20.07
CA ILE A 55 -5.78 6.73 19.06
C ILE A 55 -5.09 7.62 18.03
N THR A 56 -3.79 7.39 17.84
CA THR A 56 -2.95 8.12 16.87
C THR A 56 -2.46 7.25 15.73
N GLY A 57 -2.53 5.94 15.88
CA GLY A 57 -2.08 5.04 14.82
C GLY A 57 -2.44 3.59 15.10
N VAL A 58 -2.14 2.75 14.14
CA VAL A 58 -2.36 1.30 14.22
C VAL A 58 -1.23 0.59 13.48
N ILE A 59 -0.83 -0.57 14.00
CA ILE A 59 0.00 -1.51 13.26
C ILE A 59 -0.92 -2.64 12.80
N LEU A 60 -0.97 -2.85 11.50
CA LEU A 60 -1.92 -3.74 10.85
C LEU A 60 -1.17 -4.79 10.02
N LYS A 61 -1.65 -6.01 10.10
CA LYS A 61 -1.18 -7.13 9.29
C LYS A 61 -2.24 -7.47 8.25
N LEU A 62 -1.85 -7.45 6.99
CA LEU A 62 -2.68 -7.91 5.89
C LEU A 62 -2.16 -9.27 5.43
N THR A 63 -3.06 -10.24 5.33
CA THR A 63 -2.74 -11.60 4.89
C THR A 63 -3.54 -11.93 3.64
N CYS A 64 -2.87 -12.46 2.64
CA CYS A 64 -3.48 -12.80 1.35
C CYS A 64 -2.77 -14.01 0.75
N GLU A 65 -3.27 -14.46 -0.39
CA GLU A 65 -2.66 -15.56 -1.15
C GLU A 65 -2.19 -15.03 -2.49
N ILE A 66 -0.90 -15.23 -2.77
CA ILE A 66 -0.28 -14.85 -4.05
C ILE A 66 0.44 -16.07 -4.61
N ASP A 67 0.11 -16.43 -5.85
CA ASP A 67 0.67 -17.60 -6.53
C ASP A 67 0.54 -18.90 -5.70
N GLY A 68 -0.59 -19.05 -5.01
CA GLY A 68 -0.86 -20.21 -4.18
C GLY A 68 -0.17 -20.22 -2.82
N LYS A 69 0.54 -19.15 -2.47
CA LYS A 69 1.25 -19.03 -1.18
C LYS A 69 0.61 -17.97 -0.30
N VAL A 70 0.54 -18.26 0.98
CA VAL A 70 0.07 -17.30 1.97
C VAL A 70 1.17 -16.27 2.22
N VAL A 71 0.84 -15.01 2.05
CA VAL A 71 1.74 -13.87 2.22
C VAL A 71 1.14 -12.91 3.23
N SER A 72 1.97 -12.40 4.13
CA SER A 72 1.56 -11.36 5.08
C SER A 72 2.50 -10.16 4.98
N VAL A 73 1.91 -8.98 5.10
CA VAL A 73 2.65 -7.71 5.22
C VAL A 73 2.15 -6.97 6.44
N VAL A 74 3.05 -6.29 7.14
CA VAL A 74 2.74 -5.52 8.35
C VAL A 74 3.18 -4.09 8.12
N GLU A 75 2.26 -3.16 8.31
CA GLU A 75 2.53 -1.74 8.12
C GLU A 75 1.83 -0.90 9.20
N ALA A 76 2.41 0.26 9.46
CA ALA A 76 1.81 1.25 10.36
C ALA A 76 0.92 2.21 9.56
N GLY A 77 -0.20 2.59 10.16
CA GLY A 77 -1.05 3.66 9.65
C GLY A 77 -1.24 4.72 10.73
N ASP A 78 -1.26 5.97 10.32
CA ASP A 78 -1.43 7.10 11.21
C ASP A 78 -2.80 7.75 11.04
N VAL A 79 -3.28 8.36 12.12
CA VAL A 79 -4.45 9.23 12.07
C VAL A 79 -3.98 10.61 11.63
N GLU A 80 -4.54 11.10 10.53
CA GLU A 80 -4.30 12.47 10.10
C GLU A 80 -5.11 13.41 11.01
N ASN A 81 -4.41 14.31 11.72
CA ASN A 81 -5.01 15.28 12.64
C ASN A 81 -5.96 14.62 13.65
N PRO A 82 -5.44 13.86 14.64
CA PRO A 82 -6.28 13.10 15.58
C PRO A 82 -7.34 13.93 16.31
N THR A 83 -7.05 15.21 16.59
CA THR A 83 -7.96 16.10 17.29
C THR A 83 -9.16 16.54 16.47
N ASN A 84 -9.14 16.35 15.16
CA ASN A 84 -10.26 16.66 14.27
C ASN A 84 -11.40 15.63 14.37
N TRP A 85 -11.12 14.47 14.97
CA TRP A 85 -12.11 13.41 15.11
C TRP A 85 -12.71 13.42 16.51
N LYS A 86 -14.01 13.18 16.60
CA LYS A 86 -14.75 13.21 17.89
C LYS A 86 -14.60 11.92 18.69
N THR A 87 -14.32 10.79 18.04
CA THR A 87 -14.29 9.48 18.68
C THR A 87 -13.05 8.70 18.28
N ASN A 88 -12.64 7.76 19.15
CA ASN A 88 -11.57 6.82 18.82
C ASN A 88 -11.97 5.85 17.71
N GLY A 89 -13.27 5.55 17.58
CA GLY A 89 -13.74 4.73 16.47
C GLY A 89 -13.46 5.38 15.12
N ALA A 90 -13.70 6.68 14.99
CA ALA A 90 -13.39 7.44 13.77
C ALA A 90 -11.88 7.48 13.51
N ARG A 91 -11.09 7.70 14.55
CA ARG A 91 -9.62 7.69 14.45
C ARG A 91 -9.10 6.33 14.01
N MET A 92 -9.64 5.25 14.57
CA MET A 92 -9.25 3.89 14.19
C MET A 92 -9.54 3.62 12.70
N LYS A 93 -10.72 4.01 12.22
CA LYS A 93 -11.07 3.84 10.79
C LYS A 93 -10.09 4.56 9.88
N ASP A 94 -9.71 5.78 10.24
CA ASP A 94 -8.74 6.57 9.47
C ASP A 94 -7.36 5.91 9.48
N ALA A 95 -6.87 5.49 10.65
CA ALA A 95 -5.58 4.81 10.77
C ALA A 95 -5.56 3.49 10.01
N MET A 96 -6.63 2.71 10.07
CA MET A 96 -6.72 1.43 9.35
C MET A 96 -6.72 1.63 7.84
N SER A 97 -7.42 2.65 7.35
CA SER A 97 -7.43 2.98 5.92
C SER A 97 -6.04 3.33 5.41
N ASP A 98 -5.29 4.12 6.18
CA ASP A 98 -3.90 4.46 5.87
C ASP A 98 -3.01 3.21 5.91
N ALA A 99 -3.15 2.38 6.93
CA ALA A 99 -2.36 1.14 7.06
C ALA A 99 -2.62 0.17 5.89
N ILE A 100 -3.87 0.02 5.46
CA ILE A 100 -4.23 -0.85 4.34
C ILE A 100 -3.60 -0.34 3.04
N LYS A 101 -3.60 0.97 2.80
CA LYS A 101 -2.91 1.55 1.65
C LYS A 101 -1.42 1.22 1.66
N ARG A 102 -0.78 1.31 2.83
CA ARG A 102 0.64 1.01 2.97
C ARG A 102 0.93 -0.48 2.80
N CYS A 103 0.08 -1.34 3.29
CA CYS A 103 0.17 -2.78 3.02
C CYS A 103 0.05 -3.06 1.52
N ALA A 104 -0.90 -2.42 0.85
CA ALA A 104 -1.09 -2.55 -0.59
C ALA A 104 0.16 -2.07 -1.34
N MET A 105 0.74 -0.95 -0.92
CA MET A 105 1.97 -0.41 -1.50
C MET A 105 3.14 -1.39 -1.36
N SER A 106 3.25 -2.08 -0.23
CA SER A 106 4.28 -3.11 -0.01
C SER A 106 4.13 -4.30 -0.97
N LEU A 107 2.95 -4.49 -1.53
CA LEU A 107 2.67 -5.47 -2.58
C LEU A 107 2.75 -4.88 -4.00
N GLY A 108 3.17 -3.62 -4.12
CA GLY A 108 3.31 -2.90 -5.38
C GLY A 108 2.08 -2.08 -5.80
N CYS A 109 0.97 -2.20 -5.11
CA CYS A 109 -0.27 -1.51 -5.47
C CYS A 109 -0.18 -0.01 -5.15
N GLY A 110 -0.24 0.82 -6.17
CA GLY A 110 -0.15 2.28 -6.02
C GLY A 110 1.27 2.80 -5.78
N LEU A 111 2.27 1.94 -5.76
CA LEU A 111 3.65 2.32 -5.50
C LEU A 111 4.17 3.38 -6.48
N HIS A 112 3.72 3.33 -7.72
CA HIS A 112 4.11 4.28 -8.76
C HIS A 112 3.73 5.74 -8.43
N LEU A 113 2.74 5.96 -7.58
CA LEU A 113 2.32 7.31 -7.17
C LEU A 113 3.26 7.93 -6.14
N TRP A 114 3.89 7.09 -5.33
CA TRP A 114 4.74 7.53 -4.21
C TRP A 114 6.23 7.36 -4.48
N SER A 115 6.57 6.81 -5.64
CA SER A 115 7.96 6.69 -6.05
C SER A 115 8.49 8.02 -6.59
N THR A 116 9.73 8.36 -6.26
CA THR A 116 10.41 9.51 -6.84
C THR A 116 10.79 9.25 -8.30
N ILE A 117 10.88 7.99 -8.69
CA ILE A 117 11.11 7.57 -10.08
C ILE A 117 9.78 7.06 -10.63
N LYS A 118 9.26 7.73 -11.65
CA LYS A 118 8.01 7.31 -12.30
C LYS A 118 8.31 6.23 -13.32
N LEU A 119 7.62 5.12 -13.20
CA LEU A 119 7.72 4.01 -14.15
C LEU A 119 6.56 4.11 -15.15
N ASP A 120 6.86 3.93 -16.43
CA ASP A 120 5.88 4.10 -17.51
C ASP A 120 4.67 3.17 -17.37
N ASN A 121 4.91 1.93 -16.99
CA ASN A 121 3.85 0.93 -16.83
C ASN A 121 3.28 0.86 -15.40
N GLY A 122 3.83 1.64 -14.48
CA GLY A 122 3.41 1.63 -13.07
C GLY A 122 3.93 0.45 -12.28
N SER A 123 4.73 -0.43 -12.87
CA SER A 123 5.15 -1.68 -12.25
C SER A 123 6.66 -1.71 -11.99
N ILE A 124 7.03 -2.00 -10.75
CA ILE A 124 8.41 -2.35 -10.39
C ILE A 124 8.71 -3.81 -10.72
N GLN A 125 7.69 -4.57 -11.11
CA GLN A 125 7.80 -5.98 -11.50
C GLN A 125 8.00 -6.14 -13.00
N ASP A 126 8.24 -5.07 -13.72
CA ASP A 126 8.57 -5.11 -15.13
C ASP A 126 9.87 -5.89 -15.33
N GLU A 127 9.85 -6.87 -16.20
CA GLU A 127 11.01 -7.76 -16.44
C GLU A 127 12.24 -6.99 -16.87
N TYR A 128 12.06 -6.01 -17.76
CA TYR A 128 13.17 -5.18 -18.21
C TYR A 128 13.81 -4.40 -17.07
N PHE A 129 13.00 -3.85 -16.16
CA PHE A 129 13.49 -3.12 -15.00
C PHE A 129 14.26 -4.04 -14.06
N LEU A 130 13.71 -5.23 -13.77
CA LEU A 130 14.38 -6.22 -12.92
C LEU A 130 15.70 -6.69 -13.51
N ASP A 131 15.74 -6.98 -14.81
CA ASP A 131 16.97 -7.37 -15.49
C ASP A 131 18.04 -6.28 -15.41
N LYS A 132 17.66 -5.03 -15.60
CA LYS A 132 18.57 -3.88 -15.44
C LYS A 132 19.12 -3.77 -14.01
N GLN A 133 18.29 -4.02 -13.01
CA GLN A 133 18.74 -4.00 -11.61
C GLN A 133 19.71 -5.14 -11.32
N LEU A 134 19.43 -6.32 -11.82
CA LEU A 134 20.30 -7.50 -11.66
C LEU A 134 21.64 -7.28 -12.38
N ASP A 135 21.64 -6.75 -13.58
CA ASP A 135 22.85 -6.43 -14.32
C ASP A 135 23.74 -5.45 -13.56
N LYS A 136 23.12 -4.42 -12.97
CA LYS A 136 23.82 -3.43 -12.17
C LYS A 136 24.45 -4.04 -10.93
N LEU A 137 23.70 -4.87 -10.20
CA LEU A 137 24.22 -5.56 -9.02
C LEU A 137 25.37 -6.48 -9.36
N ASN A 138 25.24 -7.24 -10.45
CA ASN A 138 26.30 -8.13 -10.92
C ASN A 138 27.56 -7.38 -11.35
N ALA A 139 27.41 -6.19 -11.91
CA ALA A 139 28.55 -5.35 -12.30
C ALA A 139 29.26 -4.79 -11.06
N ASP A 140 28.54 -4.44 -9.99
CA ASP A 140 29.11 -3.89 -8.77
C ASP A 140 29.86 -4.98 -7.95
N ASP A 141 29.53 -6.26 -8.14
CA ASP A 141 30.19 -7.40 -7.50
C ASP A 141 31.53 -7.78 -8.14
N LYS A 142 31.90 -7.15 -9.21
CA LYS A 142 33.17 -7.36 -9.90
C LYS A 142 34.16 -6.26 -9.54
#